data_db3e01822be99227b8509c00b5227f1b
#
_entry.id   db3e01822be99227b8509c00b5227f1b
#
_cell.length_a   1.000
_cell.length_b   1.000
_cell.length_c   1.000
_cell.angle_alpha   90.00
_cell.angle_beta   90.00
_cell.angle_gamma   90.00
#
_symmetry.space_group_name_H-M   'P 1'
#
loop_
_entity.id
_entity.type
_entity.pdbx_description
1 polymer ?
#
loop_
_entity_poly.entity_id
_entity_poly.type
_entity_poly.pdbx_seq_one_letter_code
_entity_poly.pdbx_strand_id
1 'polypeptide(L)'
;HAGSYASARRLLAHLAAHAPEQHRRVIFVESSEAKLRALEHHRASPLPTVLLSPSLREGVDLPDDFLRFQIVTKMPYPDLGDPWTAARQARDPRWYALETAKALVQAYGRSCRHADDYGVTYILDAQFARFVQRYRPLLPGWFRDAAEPALRAAKARGW
;
A
#
# COMPACT_ATOMS: atom_id res chain seq x y z
N HIS A 1 0.67 0.45 4.29
CA HIS A 1 1.87 -0.23 3.80
C HIS A 1 3.08 0.69 3.94
N ALA A 2 3.98 0.42 4.88
CA ALA A 2 5.27 1.10 4.98
C ALA A 2 6.26 0.51 3.94
N GLY A 3 7.12 1.33 3.37
CA GLY A 3 8.08 0.86 2.36
C GLY A 3 9.15 -0.10 2.90
N SER A 4 9.44 -0.04 4.21
CA SER A 4 10.39 -0.92 4.91
C SER A 4 10.08 -0.96 6.41
N TYR A 5 10.66 -1.93 7.13
CA TYR A 5 10.57 -1.99 8.61
C TYR A 5 11.20 -0.75 9.27
N ALA A 6 12.29 -0.24 8.72
CA ALA A 6 12.91 1.00 9.21
C ALA A 6 11.94 2.20 9.08
N SER A 7 11.27 2.33 7.93
CA SER A 7 10.26 3.38 7.72
C SER A 7 9.06 3.23 8.66
N ALA A 8 8.61 1.99 8.92
CA ALA A 8 7.53 1.72 9.85
C ALA A 8 7.90 2.12 11.29
N ARG A 9 9.09 1.76 11.77
CA ARG A 9 9.58 2.15 13.10
C ARG A 9 9.72 3.66 13.25
N ARG A 10 10.20 4.35 12.23
CA ARG A 10 10.29 5.83 12.23
C ARG A 10 8.90 6.47 12.32
N LEU A 11 7.91 5.93 11.59
CA LEU A 11 6.53 6.40 11.69
C LEU A 11 5.95 6.18 13.09
N LEU A 12 6.16 5.00 13.69
CA LEU A 12 5.73 4.71 15.06
C LEU A 12 6.33 5.69 16.07
N ALA A 13 7.64 5.92 16.00
CA ALA A 13 8.33 6.86 16.88
C ALA A 13 7.75 8.28 16.71
N HIS A 14 7.49 8.69 15.48
CA HIS A 14 6.87 9.99 15.21
C HIS A 14 5.43 10.09 15.78
N LEU A 15 4.62 9.05 15.60
CA LEU A 15 3.26 9.00 16.15
C LEU A 15 3.28 9.02 17.68
N ALA A 16 4.19 8.28 18.31
CA ALA A 16 4.33 8.28 19.77
C ALA A 16 4.63 9.67 20.32
N ALA A 17 5.48 10.43 19.63
CA ALA A 17 5.88 11.77 20.05
C ALA A 17 4.84 12.86 19.79
N HIS A 18 4.09 12.76 18.66
CA HIS A 18 3.27 13.87 18.16
C HIS A 18 1.78 13.57 18.10
N ALA A 19 1.39 12.29 18.17
CA ALA A 19 0.01 11.85 18.05
C ALA A 19 -0.25 10.57 18.88
N PRO A 20 -0.11 10.62 20.23
CA PRO A 20 -0.14 9.45 21.09
C PRO A 20 -1.47 8.68 21.04
N GLU A 21 -2.58 9.36 20.83
CA GLU A 21 -3.89 8.69 20.69
C GLU A 21 -3.94 7.84 19.40
N GLN A 22 -3.40 8.33 18.30
CA GLN A 22 -3.30 7.57 17.05
C GLN A 22 -2.27 6.45 17.18
N HIS A 23 -1.16 6.68 17.88
CA HIS A 23 -0.15 5.65 18.14
C HIS A 23 -0.74 4.43 18.85
N ARG A 24 -1.60 4.63 19.86
CA ARG A 24 -2.27 3.54 20.62
C ARG A 24 -3.15 2.64 19.74
N ARG A 25 -3.60 3.13 18.58
CA ARG A 25 -4.42 2.39 17.62
C ARG A 25 -3.58 1.57 16.63
N VAL A 26 -2.27 1.75 16.61
CA VAL A 26 -1.40 1.08 15.63
C VAL A 26 -0.93 -0.26 16.16
N ILE A 27 -1.21 -1.31 15.40
CA ILE A 27 -0.68 -2.66 15.59
C ILE A 27 0.48 -2.83 14.61
N PHE A 28 1.70 -2.84 15.12
CA PHE A 28 2.88 -3.02 14.30
C PHE A 28 3.16 -4.51 14.07
N VAL A 29 3.21 -4.92 12.80
CA VAL A 29 3.53 -6.29 12.39
C VAL A 29 5.04 -6.36 12.10
N GLU A 30 5.80 -6.78 13.08
CA GLU A 30 7.27 -6.79 13.05
C GLU A 30 7.86 -7.90 12.20
N SER A 31 7.14 -9.00 12.02
CA SER A 31 7.60 -10.17 11.28
C SER A 31 6.43 -10.92 10.64
N SER A 32 6.75 -11.87 9.77
CA SER A 32 5.75 -12.77 9.18
C SER A 32 5.06 -13.65 10.23
N GLU A 33 5.78 -14.07 11.27
CA GLU A 33 5.27 -14.90 12.36
C GLU A 33 4.27 -14.11 13.24
N ALA A 34 4.50 -12.80 13.42
CA ALA A 34 3.61 -11.93 14.18
C ALA A 34 2.30 -11.60 13.43
N LYS A 35 2.25 -11.87 12.13
CA LYS A 35 1.15 -11.48 11.24
C LYS A 35 -0.20 -12.05 11.69
N LEU A 36 -0.27 -13.35 11.99
CA LEU A 36 -1.53 -13.99 12.36
C LEU A 36 -2.10 -13.37 13.64
N ARG A 37 -1.28 -13.24 14.68
CA ARG A 37 -1.69 -12.61 15.96
C ARG A 37 -2.12 -11.17 15.79
N ALA A 38 -1.45 -10.40 14.93
CA ALA A 38 -1.82 -9.03 14.64
C ALA A 38 -3.18 -8.93 13.94
N LEU A 39 -3.46 -9.84 13.02
CA LEU A 39 -4.75 -9.93 12.33
C LEU A 39 -5.88 -10.34 13.27
N GLU A 40 -5.65 -11.31 14.15
CA GLU A 40 -6.60 -11.73 15.17
C GLU A 40 -6.91 -10.57 16.13
N HIS A 41 -5.89 -9.87 16.61
CA HIS A 41 -6.06 -8.69 17.45
C HIS A 41 -6.86 -7.59 16.73
N HIS A 42 -6.54 -7.31 15.46
CA HIS A 42 -7.27 -6.31 14.67
C HIS A 42 -8.76 -6.65 14.54
N ARG A 43 -9.08 -7.93 14.28
CA ARG A 43 -10.46 -8.41 14.14
C ARG A 43 -11.23 -8.41 15.45
N ALA A 44 -10.57 -8.74 16.56
CA ALA A 44 -11.18 -8.82 17.89
C ALA A 44 -11.28 -7.46 18.59
N SER A 45 -10.61 -6.43 18.10
CA SER A 45 -10.59 -5.12 18.76
C SER A 45 -11.94 -4.43 18.68
N PRO A 46 -12.52 -4.00 19.82
CA PRO A 46 -13.74 -3.21 19.84
C PRO A 46 -13.52 -1.75 19.35
N LEU A 47 -12.28 -1.33 19.24
CA LEU A 47 -11.90 0.00 18.79
C LEU A 47 -11.23 -0.05 17.42
N PRO A 48 -11.41 0.98 16.59
CA PRO A 48 -10.73 1.05 15.29
C PRO A 48 -9.21 0.98 15.45
N THR A 49 -8.57 0.03 14.80
CA THR A 49 -7.11 -0.16 14.78
C THR A 49 -6.52 -0.03 13.40
N VAL A 50 -5.23 0.18 13.32
CA VAL A 50 -4.46 0.32 12.07
C VAL A 50 -3.31 -0.67 12.07
N LEU A 51 -3.31 -1.59 11.12
CA LEU A 51 -2.19 -2.50 10.89
C LEU A 51 -1.07 -1.78 10.14
N LEU A 52 0.12 -1.71 10.73
CA LEU A 52 1.30 -1.11 10.12
C LEU A 52 2.33 -2.19 9.78
N SER A 53 2.68 -2.34 8.51
CA SER A 53 3.70 -3.30 8.07
C SER A 53 4.20 -3.00 6.66
N PRO A 54 5.43 -3.36 6.33
CA PRO A 54 5.91 -3.46 4.95
C PRO A 54 5.48 -4.76 4.27
N SER A 55 5.13 -5.82 5.02
CA SER A 55 4.91 -7.19 4.50
C SER A 55 3.43 -7.60 4.35
N LEU A 56 2.47 -6.76 4.72
CA LEU A 56 1.04 -7.08 4.61
C LEU A 56 0.46 -6.94 3.19
N ARG A 57 1.33 -6.89 2.18
CA ARG A 57 0.89 -6.79 0.78
C ARG A 57 0.26 -8.07 0.24
N GLU A 58 0.53 -9.23 0.88
CA GLU A 58 0.06 -10.53 0.43
C GLU A 58 -0.54 -11.36 1.57
N GLY A 59 -1.49 -12.24 1.25
CA GLY A 59 -2.05 -13.20 2.20
C GLY A 59 -2.82 -12.58 3.36
N VAL A 60 -3.46 -11.44 3.17
CA VAL A 60 -4.35 -10.82 4.16
C VAL A 60 -5.75 -10.72 3.57
N ASP A 61 -6.71 -11.26 4.30
CA ASP A 61 -8.12 -11.15 4.01
C ASP A 61 -8.82 -10.35 5.11
N LEU A 62 -9.25 -9.15 4.78
CA LEU A 62 -9.92 -8.21 5.67
C LEU A 62 -11.16 -7.69 4.95
N PRO A 63 -12.28 -8.42 4.98
CA PRO A 63 -13.50 -8.01 4.32
C PRO A 63 -14.19 -6.87 5.08
N ASP A 64 -15.01 -6.10 4.37
CA ASP A 64 -15.94 -5.12 4.90
C ASP A 64 -15.28 -4.10 5.84
N ASP A 65 -15.82 -3.92 7.04
CA ASP A 65 -15.34 -2.93 8.02
C ASP A 65 -13.93 -3.17 8.55
N PHE A 66 -13.34 -4.33 8.28
CA PHE A 66 -11.96 -4.60 8.67
C PHE A 66 -10.93 -3.87 7.78
N LEU A 67 -11.33 -3.38 6.58
CA LEU A 67 -10.44 -2.62 5.70
C LEU A 67 -11.18 -1.51 4.94
N ARG A 68 -11.58 -0.45 5.62
CA ARG A 68 -12.24 0.72 5.01
C ARG A 68 -11.27 1.70 4.38
N PHE A 69 -10.02 1.72 4.81
CA PHE A 69 -8.96 2.49 4.16
C PHE A 69 -7.61 1.80 4.26
N GLN A 70 -6.77 2.09 3.30
CA GLN A 70 -5.36 1.71 3.33
C GLN A 70 -4.48 2.89 2.91
N ILE A 71 -3.27 2.92 3.44
CA ILE A 71 -2.27 3.93 3.12
C ILE A 71 -1.04 3.23 2.53
N VAL A 72 -0.67 3.58 1.31
CA VAL A 72 0.56 3.14 0.65
C VAL A 72 1.55 4.30 0.70
N THR A 73 2.57 4.19 1.54
CA THR A 73 3.50 5.30 1.77
C THR A 73 4.53 5.44 0.65
N LYS A 74 4.75 4.38 -0.14
CA LYS A 74 5.72 4.37 -1.24
C LYS A 74 5.27 3.42 -2.33
N MET A 75 5.52 3.80 -3.58
CA MET A 75 5.27 2.93 -4.74
C MET A 75 5.96 1.58 -4.57
N PRO A 76 5.26 0.47 -4.89
CA PRO A 76 5.75 -0.89 -4.65
C PRO A 76 6.70 -1.36 -5.77
N TYR A 77 7.73 -0.58 -6.04
CA TYR A 77 8.77 -0.99 -6.98
C TYR A 77 9.51 -2.23 -6.47
N PRO A 78 9.87 -3.18 -7.34
CA PRO A 78 10.81 -4.23 -6.98
C PRO A 78 12.13 -3.66 -6.48
N ASP A 79 12.75 -4.33 -5.52
CA ASP A 79 13.98 -3.85 -4.88
C ASP A 79 15.19 -3.96 -5.84
N LEU A 80 15.74 -2.83 -6.21
CA LEU A 80 16.95 -2.76 -7.05
C LEU A 80 18.25 -3.02 -6.26
N GLY A 81 18.18 -3.10 -4.94
CA GLY A 81 19.28 -3.62 -4.12
C GLY A 81 19.50 -5.12 -4.29
N ASP A 82 18.48 -5.86 -4.76
CA ASP A 82 18.63 -7.24 -5.18
C ASP A 82 19.30 -7.32 -6.55
N PRO A 83 20.49 -7.99 -6.68
CA PRO A 83 21.23 -8.09 -7.93
C PRO A 83 20.43 -8.74 -9.07
N TRP A 84 19.57 -9.70 -8.77
CA TRP A 84 18.71 -10.36 -9.74
C TRP A 84 17.69 -9.38 -10.33
N THR A 85 17.02 -8.62 -9.48
CA THR A 85 16.07 -7.59 -9.87
C THR A 85 16.74 -6.50 -10.71
N ALA A 86 17.92 -6.04 -10.30
CA ALA A 86 18.68 -5.03 -11.02
C ALA A 86 19.10 -5.53 -12.41
N ALA A 87 19.66 -6.75 -12.51
CA ALA A 87 20.06 -7.34 -13.79
C ALA A 87 18.85 -7.54 -14.73
N ARG A 88 17.72 -7.98 -14.19
CA ARG A 88 16.50 -8.18 -14.99
C ARG A 88 15.90 -6.86 -15.45
N GLN A 89 15.88 -5.85 -14.60
CA GLN A 89 15.43 -4.50 -15.00
C GLN A 89 16.29 -3.92 -16.10
N ALA A 90 17.62 -4.08 -16.02
CA ALA A 90 18.54 -3.60 -17.06
C ALA A 90 18.29 -4.30 -18.42
N ARG A 91 17.95 -5.59 -18.38
CA ARG A 91 17.66 -6.39 -19.58
C ARG A 91 16.24 -6.15 -20.12
N ASP A 92 15.26 -5.97 -19.23
CA ASP A 92 13.85 -5.78 -19.58
C ASP A 92 13.19 -4.73 -18.66
N PRO A 93 13.30 -3.45 -18.99
CA PRO A 93 12.64 -2.37 -18.23
C PRO A 93 11.11 -2.50 -18.22
N ARG A 94 10.51 -3.14 -19.24
CA ARG A 94 9.05 -3.36 -19.29
C ARG A 94 8.60 -4.36 -18.26
N TRP A 95 9.38 -5.40 -17.99
CA TRP A 95 9.13 -6.34 -16.91
C TRP A 95 9.06 -5.62 -15.55
N TYR A 96 10.00 -4.73 -15.28
CA TYR A 96 10.04 -3.97 -14.02
C TYR A 96 8.78 -3.12 -13.81
N ALA A 97 8.34 -2.44 -14.89
CA ALA A 97 7.09 -1.69 -14.85
C ALA A 97 5.86 -2.60 -14.65
N LEU A 98 5.83 -3.78 -15.28
CA LEU A 98 4.75 -4.75 -15.13
C LEU A 98 4.67 -5.30 -13.71
N GLU A 99 5.78 -5.65 -13.07
CA GLU A 99 5.78 -6.11 -11.67
C GLU A 99 5.31 -5.02 -10.72
N THR A 100 5.72 -3.76 -10.95
CA THR A 100 5.21 -2.62 -10.19
C THR A 100 3.71 -2.45 -10.37
N ALA A 101 3.21 -2.55 -11.60
CA ALA A 101 1.77 -2.46 -11.89
C ALA A 101 0.98 -3.57 -11.21
N LYS A 102 1.45 -4.82 -11.25
CA LYS A 102 0.83 -5.96 -10.56
C LYS A 102 0.76 -5.72 -9.05
N ALA A 103 1.87 -5.34 -8.43
CA ALA A 103 1.93 -5.09 -7.00
C ALA A 103 0.98 -3.95 -6.57
N LEU A 104 0.89 -2.90 -7.39
CA LEU A 104 -0.01 -1.78 -7.15
C LEU A 104 -1.48 -2.18 -7.25
N VAL A 105 -1.85 -2.92 -8.31
CA VAL A 105 -3.21 -3.43 -8.54
C VAL A 105 -3.62 -4.41 -7.43
N GLN A 106 -2.73 -5.31 -7.01
CA GLN A 106 -2.98 -6.24 -5.91
C GLN A 106 -3.17 -5.52 -4.57
N ALA A 107 -2.37 -4.48 -4.30
CA ALA A 107 -2.53 -3.69 -3.08
C ALA A 107 -3.88 -2.98 -3.06
N TYR A 108 -4.27 -2.35 -4.17
CA TYR A 108 -5.55 -1.65 -4.29
C TYR A 108 -6.75 -2.59 -4.18
N GLY A 109 -6.74 -3.73 -4.86
CA GLY A 109 -7.86 -4.68 -4.90
C GLY A 109 -8.19 -5.37 -3.58
N ARG A 110 -7.52 -5.02 -2.48
CA ARG A 110 -7.80 -5.60 -1.16
C ARG A 110 -8.94 -4.94 -0.41
N SER A 111 -9.26 -3.70 -0.74
CA SER A 111 -10.28 -2.91 -0.05
C SER A 111 -11.69 -3.08 -0.61
N CYS A 112 -11.88 -3.81 -1.72
CA CYS A 112 -13.19 -4.07 -2.33
C CYS A 112 -13.29 -5.54 -2.72
N ARG A 113 -14.23 -6.27 -2.12
CA ARG A 113 -14.42 -7.72 -2.30
C ARG A 113 -15.67 -8.09 -3.09
N HIS A 114 -16.70 -7.27 -3.01
CA HIS A 114 -17.98 -7.45 -3.70
C HIS A 114 -18.55 -6.11 -4.14
N ALA A 115 -19.68 -6.14 -4.87
CA ALA A 115 -20.22 -4.93 -5.51
C ALA A 115 -20.63 -3.83 -4.53
N ASP A 116 -21.05 -4.21 -3.33
CA ASP A 116 -21.51 -3.27 -2.29
C ASP A 116 -20.38 -2.92 -1.28
N ASP A 117 -19.17 -3.47 -1.47
CA ASP A 117 -18.03 -3.16 -0.63
C ASP A 117 -17.32 -1.90 -1.12
N TYR A 118 -16.75 -1.15 -0.17
CA TYR A 118 -16.00 0.06 -0.50
C TYR A 118 -14.76 0.21 0.36
N GLY A 119 -13.76 0.85 -0.19
CA GLY A 119 -12.55 1.21 0.53
C GLY A 119 -11.80 2.34 -0.16
N VAL A 120 -11.05 3.10 0.62
CA VAL A 120 -10.25 4.22 0.11
C VAL A 120 -8.77 3.88 0.21
N THR A 121 -8.04 4.04 -0.89
CA THR A 121 -6.59 3.87 -0.92
C THR A 121 -5.91 5.23 -1.04
N TYR A 122 -5.13 5.59 -0.02
CA TYR A 122 -4.28 6.78 -0.04
C TYR A 122 -2.87 6.38 -0.48
N ILE A 123 -2.36 7.02 -1.53
CA ILE A 123 -0.99 6.80 -2.02
C ILE A 123 -0.19 8.08 -1.79
N LEU A 124 0.81 8.01 -0.90
CA LEU A 124 1.59 9.17 -0.45
C LEU A 124 2.87 9.40 -1.28
N ASP A 125 3.02 8.72 -2.41
CA ASP A 125 4.18 8.82 -3.29
C ASP A 125 3.87 9.62 -4.55
N ALA A 126 4.57 10.72 -4.75
CA ALA A 126 4.41 11.58 -5.94
C ALA A 126 4.68 10.85 -7.27
N GLN A 127 5.42 9.74 -7.23
CA GLN A 127 5.68 8.93 -8.42
C GLN A 127 4.43 8.18 -8.93
N PHE A 128 3.39 8.05 -8.10
CA PHE A 128 2.15 7.37 -8.49
C PHE A 128 1.54 7.97 -9.76
N ALA A 129 1.31 9.28 -9.77
CA ALA A 129 0.69 9.96 -10.91
C ALA A 129 1.51 9.76 -12.20
N ARG A 130 2.83 9.95 -12.12
CA ARG A 130 3.75 9.74 -13.25
C ARG A 130 3.75 8.29 -13.73
N PHE A 131 3.72 7.33 -12.81
CA PHE A 131 3.69 5.91 -13.15
C PHE A 131 2.40 5.54 -13.88
N VAL A 132 1.23 5.93 -13.34
CA VAL A 132 -0.07 5.64 -13.94
C VAL A 132 -0.20 6.26 -15.34
N GLN A 133 0.27 7.49 -15.53
CA GLN A 133 0.26 8.13 -16.84
C GLN A 133 1.16 7.41 -17.86
N ARG A 134 2.39 7.10 -17.46
CA ARG A 134 3.39 6.48 -18.33
C ARG A 134 3.05 5.03 -18.70
N TYR A 135 2.52 4.27 -17.76
CA TYR A 135 2.27 2.84 -17.91
C TYR A 135 0.78 2.50 -17.92
N ARG A 136 -0.05 3.44 -18.35
CA ARG A 136 -1.52 3.28 -18.45
C ARG A 136 -1.96 1.97 -19.12
N PRO A 137 -1.33 1.48 -20.21
CA PRO A 137 -1.71 0.22 -20.86
C PRO A 137 -1.45 -1.04 -20.01
N LEU A 138 -0.60 -0.98 -18.99
CA LEU A 138 -0.33 -2.10 -18.08
C LEU A 138 -1.36 -2.22 -16.95
N LEU A 139 -2.24 -1.23 -16.79
CA LEU A 139 -3.20 -1.15 -15.70
C LEU A 139 -4.61 -1.53 -16.19
N PRO A 140 -5.36 -2.34 -15.43
CA PRO A 140 -6.75 -2.67 -15.76
C PRO A 140 -7.64 -1.43 -15.87
N GLY A 141 -8.71 -1.51 -16.66
CA GLY A 141 -9.68 -0.41 -16.86
C GLY A 141 -10.23 0.12 -15.54
N TRP A 142 -10.77 -0.76 -14.73
CA TRP A 142 -11.34 -0.42 -13.42
C TRP A 142 -10.34 0.29 -12.48
N PHE A 143 -9.05 -0.09 -12.52
CA PHE A 143 -8.02 0.58 -11.72
C PHE A 143 -7.76 2.00 -12.21
N ARG A 144 -7.72 2.18 -13.54
CA ARG A 144 -7.53 3.50 -14.16
C ARG A 144 -8.67 4.45 -13.80
N ASP A 145 -9.90 3.95 -13.84
CA ASP A 145 -11.10 4.73 -13.52
C ASP A 145 -11.10 5.14 -12.04
N ALA A 146 -10.73 4.22 -11.14
CA ALA A 146 -10.59 4.50 -9.73
C ALA A 146 -9.43 5.47 -9.39
N ALA A 147 -8.36 5.49 -10.19
CA ALA A 147 -7.22 6.39 -10.02
C ALA A 147 -7.46 7.81 -10.57
N GLU A 148 -8.43 7.99 -11.47
CA GLU A 148 -8.66 9.25 -12.18
C GLU A 148 -8.88 10.48 -11.27
N PRO A 149 -9.67 10.41 -10.17
CA PRO A 149 -9.81 11.54 -9.25
C PRO A 149 -8.48 12.00 -8.63
N ALA A 150 -7.63 11.02 -8.23
CA ALA A 150 -6.32 11.30 -7.67
C ALA A 150 -5.37 11.94 -8.69
N LEU A 151 -5.42 11.50 -9.95
CA LEU A 151 -4.62 12.06 -11.05
C LEU A 151 -5.02 13.51 -11.35
N ARG A 152 -6.32 13.81 -11.36
CA ARG A 152 -6.82 15.19 -11.53
C ARG A 152 -6.36 16.10 -10.40
N ALA A 153 -6.44 15.62 -9.15
CA ALA A 153 -5.98 16.38 -7.99
C ALA A 153 -4.45 16.61 -8.01
N ALA A 154 -3.66 15.63 -8.44
CA ALA A 154 -2.22 15.75 -8.60
C ALA A 154 -1.87 16.80 -9.66
N LYS A 155 -2.52 16.74 -10.84
CA LYS A 155 -2.33 17.71 -11.92
C LYS A 155 -2.66 19.14 -11.48
N ALA A 156 -3.74 19.34 -10.72
CA ALA A 156 -4.13 20.66 -10.19
C ALA A 156 -3.09 21.24 -9.21
N ARG A 157 -2.26 20.38 -8.58
CA ARG A 157 -1.18 20.76 -7.66
C ARG A 157 0.19 20.86 -8.35
N GLY A 158 0.26 20.68 -9.67
CA GLY A 158 1.52 20.75 -10.45
C GLY A 158 2.41 19.53 -10.34
N TRP A 159 1.85 18.36 -10.07
CA TRP A 159 2.58 17.08 -9.92
C TRP A 159 2.43 16.19 -11.16
#